data_859d11731e65db45654676602311b035
#
_entry.id   859d11731e65db45654676602311b035
#
_cell.length_a   1.000
_cell.length_b   1.000
_cell.length_c   1.000
_cell.angle_alpha   90.00
_cell.angle_beta   90.00
_cell.angle_gamma   90.00
#
_symmetry.space_group_name_H-M   'P 1'
#
loop_
_entity.id
_entity.type
_entity.pdbx_description
1 polymer ?
#
loop_
_entity_poly.entity_id
_entity_poly.type
_entity_poly.pdbx_seq_one_letter_code
_entity_poly.pdbx_strand_id
1 'polypeptide(L)'
;YCRRWGVPLVDGGTIRLPRLIGQSHAMDMILTGRAVSADEAVAMGLVNRLVEPGEALSAAIELAREIRSFPQLCMRNDRRSVINQWNLGMDDALEEETRLGLEVIRSGETQEGATRFTKGAGRHGAFE
;
A
#
# COMPACT_ATOMS: atom_id res chain seq x y z
N TYR A 1 -16.92 -15.74 5.66
CA TYR A 1 -17.96 -16.70 6.11
C TYR A 1 -19.30 -16.05 6.48
N CYS A 2 -19.34 -14.71 6.65
CA CYS A 2 -20.53 -13.96 7.08
C CYS A 2 -21.77 -14.26 6.22
N ARG A 3 -21.59 -14.39 4.89
CA ARG A 3 -22.68 -14.69 3.95
C ARG A 3 -23.44 -15.97 4.28
N ARG A 4 -22.76 -17.00 4.78
CA ARG A 4 -23.37 -18.31 5.12
C ARG A 4 -24.35 -18.23 6.28
N TRP A 5 -24.25 -17.17 7.10
CA TRP A 5 -25.04 -16.97 8.31
C TRP A 5 -25.99 -15.77 8.22
N GLY A 6 -26.10 -15.15 7.04
CA GLY A 6 -26.95 -13.97 6.86
C GLY A 6 -26.40 -12.71 7.56
N VAL A 7 -25.14 -12.71 8.01
CA VAL A 7 -24.53 -11.55 8.65
C VAL A 7 -24.04 -10.59 7.57
N PRO A 8 -24.50 -9.33 7.55
CA PRO A 8 -24.08 -8.34 6.56
C PRO A 8 -22.64 -7.87 6.80
N LEU A 9 -21.93 -7.52 5.72
CA LEU A 9 -20.61 -6.92 5.76
C LEU A 9 -20.76 -5.40 5.97
N VAL A 10 -20.77 -4.95 7.21
CA VAL A 10 -20.99 -3.53 7.58
C VAL A 10 -19.71 -2.78 7.96
N ASP A 11 -18.56 -3.48 8.04
CA ASP A 11 -17.28 -2.92 8.45
C ASP A 11 -16.41 -2.44 7.27
N GLY A 12 -17.03 -2.15 6.13
CA GLY A 12 -16.35 -1.68 4.91
C GLY A 12 -15.74 -2.78 4.04
N GLY A 13 -16.07 -4.05 4.28
CA GLY A 13 -15.58 -5.16 3.47
C GLY A 13 -15.99 -5.05 2.01
N THR A 14 -17.26 -4.72 1.75
CA THR A 14 -17.82 -4.53 0.39
C THR A 14 -17.24 -3.31 -0.35
N ILE A 15 -16.62 -2.38 0.36
CA ILE A 15 -16.01 -1.18 -0.20
C ILE A 15 -14.52 -1.39 -0.45
N ARG A 16 -13.80 -1.91 0.56
CA ARG A 16 -12.34 -2.03 0.50
C ARG A 16 -11.87 -3.21 -0.34
N LEU A 17 -12.55 -4.36 -0.23
CA LEU A 17 -12.10 -5.58 -0.92
C LEU A 17 -12.04 -5.41 -2.44
N PRO A 18 -13.10 -4.93 -3.13
CA PRO A 18 -13.04 -4.75 -4.59
C PRO A 18 -12.03 -3.70 -5.04
N ARG A 19 -11.66 -2.75 -4.19
CA ARG A 19 -10.61 -1.79 -4.48
C ARG A 19 -9.19 -2.40 -4.42
N LEU A 20 -9.02 -3.46 -3.63
CA LEU A 20 -7.75 -4.17 -3.50
C LEU A 20 -7.56 -5.23 -4.60
N ILE A 21 -8.58 -6.07 -4.85
CA ILE A 21 -8.44 -7.28 -5.67
C ILE A 21 -9.31 -7.26 -6.94
N GLY A 22 -9.95 -6.14 -7.21
CA GLY A 22 -10.92 -6.02 -8.31
C GLY A 22 -12.27 -6.64 -7.99
N GLN A 23 -13.27 -6.21 -8.75
CA GLN A 23 -14.67 -6.58 -8.51
C GLN A 23 -14.93 -8.08 -8.66
N SER A 24 -14.29 -8.74 -9.63
CA SER A 24 -14.52 -10.15 -9.93
C SER A 24 -14.15 -11.05 -8.75
N HIS A 25 -12.92 -10.96 -8.25
CA HIS A 25 -12.47 -11.73 -7.09
C HIS A 25 -13.26 -11.38 -5.82
N ALA A 26 -13.54 -10.08 -5.62
CA ALA A 26 -14.31 -9.63 -4.47
C ALA A 26 -15.73 -10.20 -4.49
N MET A 27 -16.41 -10.21 -5.63
CA MET A 27 -17.75 -10.77 -5.76
C MET A 27 -17.77 -12.28 -5.49
N ASP A 28 -16.79 -13.03 -6.01
CA ASP A 28 -16.67 -14.45 -5.71
C ASP A 28 -16.56 -14.69 -4.20
N MET A 29 -15.64 -14.01 -3.52
CA MET A 29 -15.47 -14.15 -2.06
C MET A 29 -16.71 -13.73 -1.27
N ILE A 30 -17.32 -12.60 -1.63
CA ILE A 30 -18.47 -12.03 -0.91
C ILE A 30 -19.71 -12.91 -1.09
N LEU A 31 -19.98 -13.39 -2.30
CA LEU A 31 -21.19 -14.14 -2.60
C LEU A 31 -21.12 -15.59 -2.12
N THR A 32 -19.95 -16.21 -2.21
CA THR A 32 -19.77 -17.62 -1.81
C THR A 32 -19.42 -17.79 -0.34
N GLY A 33 -18.77 -16.79 0.27
CA GLY A 33 -18.21 -16.90 1.61
C GLY A 33 -17.20 -18.05 1.72
N ARG A 34 -16.45 -18.35 0.64
CA ARG A 34 -15.44 -19.41 0.62
C ARG A 34 -14.15 -19.00 1.31
N ALA A 35 -13.36 -19.97 1.69
CA ALA A 35 -11.99 -19.75 2.12
C ALA A 35 -11.09 -19.40 0.93
N VAL A 36 -10.04 -18.66 1.20
CA VAL A 36 -8.96 -18.30 0.27
C VAL A 36 -7.65 -18.75 0.89
N SER A 37 -6.82 -19.48 0.14
CA SER A 37 -5.48 -19.86 0.57
C SER A 37 -4.53 -18.65 0.54
N ALA A 38 -3.38 -18.78 1.21
CA ALA A 38 -2.36 -17.72 1.20
C ALA A 38 -1.80 -17.49 -0.21
N ASP A 39 -1.53 -18.55 -0.98
CA ASP A 39 -1.06 -18.45 -2.36
C ASP A 39 -2.07 -17.77 -3.27
N GLU A 40 -3.35 -18.11 -3.14
CA GLU A 40 -4.43 -17.45 -3.87
C GLU A 40 -4.55 -15.98 -3.49
N ALA A 41 -4.39 -15.65 -2.21
CA ALA A 41 -4.41 -14.26 -1.73
C ALA A 41 -3.26 -13.42 -2.32
N VAL A 42 -2.08 -14.00 -2.51
CA VAL A 42 -0.97 -13.36 -3.24
C VAL A 42 -1.34 -13.19 -4.71
N ALA A 43 -1.81 -14.25 -5.36
CA ALA A 43 -2.12 -14.23 -6.79
C ALA A 43 -3.19 -13.18 -7.17
N MET A 44 -4.17 -12.94 -6.31
CA MET A 44 -5.21 -11.93 -6.52
C MET A 44 -4.85 -10.51 -6.01
N GLY A 45 -3.69 -10.34 -5.39
CA GLY A 45 -3.23 -9.05 -4.87
C GLY A 45 -3.85 -8.64 -3.51
N LEU A 46 -4.43 -9.59 -2.77
CA LEU A 46 -4.97 -9.33 -1.42
C LEU A 46 -3.85 -9.15 -0.39
N VAL A 47 -2.76 -9.89 -0.55
CA VAL A 47 -1.55 -9.75 0.25
C VAL A 47 -0.33 -9.55 -0.66
N ASN A 48 0.67 -8.85 -0.19
CA ASN A 48 1.86 -8.51 -0.98
C ASN A 48 3.00 -9.52 -0.81
N ARG A 49 3.07 -10.20 0.33
CA ARG A 49 4.16 -11.11 0.68
C ARG A 49 3.61 -12.33 1.41
N LEU A 50 4.16 -13.48 1.08
CA LEU A 50 3.94 -14.75 1.76
C LEU A 50 5.24 -15.16 2.44
N VAL A 51 5.14 -15.63 3.67
CA VAL A 51 6.28 -16.10 4.47
C VAL A 51 5.92 -17.44 5.10
N GLU A 52 6.91 -18.13 5.64
CA GLU A 52 6.70 -19.39 6.35
C GLU A 52 5.78 -19.22 7.57
N PRO A 53 5.04 -20.28 7.96
CA PRO A 53 4.19 -20.23 9.14
C PRO A 53 4.96 -19.80 10.40
N GLY A 54 4.44 -18.78 11.08
CA GLY A 54 5.07 -18.20 12.28
C GLY A 54 5.98 -17.01 12.02
N GLU A 55 6.41 -16.75 10.77
CA GLU A 55 7.38 -15.69 10.42
C GLU A 55 6.73 -14.34 10.09
N ALA A 56 5.40 -14.25 10.11
CA ALA A 56 4.71 -13.02 9.68
C ALA A 56 5.10 -11.78 10.49
N LEU A 57 5.29 -11.91 11.81
CA LEU A 57 5.66 -10.80 12.67
C LEU A 57 7.11 -10.36 12.43
N SER A 58 8.05 -11.30 12.36
CA SER A 58 9.47 -11.00 12.10
C SER A 58 9.64 -10.32 10.74
N ALA A 59 9.03 -10.88 9.69
CA ALA A 59 9.07 -10.30 8.35
C ALA A 59 8.42 -8.91 8.27
N ALA A 60 7.32 -8.69 8.98
CA ALA A 60 6.67 -7.38 9.06
C ALA A 60 7.56 -6.33 9.77
N ILE A 61 8.27 -6.74 10.82
CA ILE A 61 9.23 -5.87 11.53
C ILE A 61 10.41 -5.49 10.61
N GLU A 62 10.96 -6.46 9.87
CA GLU A 62 12.03 -6.18 8.91
C GLU A 62 11.57 -5.21 7.80
N LEU A 63 10.38 -5.42 7.23
CA LEU A 63 9.80 -4.50 6.28
C LEU A 63 9.60 -3.10 6.87
N ALA A 64 9.16 -3.01 8.12
CA ALA A 64 9.00 -1.72 8.80
C ALA A 64 10.35 -1.00 9.02
N ARG A 65 11.42 -1.76 9.30
CA ARG A 65 12.78 -1.22 9.40
C ARG A 65 13.29 -0.69 8.07
N GLU A 66 13.06 -1.43 6.99
CA GLU A 66 13.35 -0.99 5.62
C GLU A 66 12.64 0.33 5.30
N ILE A 67 11.31 0.38 5.48
CA ILE A 67 10.49 1.58 5.23
C ILE A 67 10.98 2.77 6.09
N ARG A 68 11.38 2.53 7.34
CA ARG A 68 11.91 3.55 8.22
C ARG A 68 13.20 4.18 7.72
N SER A 69 14.00 3.47 6.91
CA SER A 69 15.27 3.97 6.37
C SER A 69 15.09 5.00 5.25
N PHE A 70 13.92 5.07 4.64
CA PHE A 70 13.63 6.00 3.53
C PHE A 70 13.31 7.42 4.03
N PRO A 71 13.42 8.45 3.16
CA PRO A 71 12.98 9.81 3.46
C PRO A 71 11.50 9.82 3.90
N GLN A 72 11.26 10.26 5.12
CA GLN A 72 9.98 9.98 5.77
C GLN A 72 8.86 10.91 5.33
N LEU A 73 9.14 12.17 5.01
CA LEU A 73 8.11 13.09 4.56
C LEU A 73 7.61 12.70 3.17
N CYS A 74 8.52 12.38 2.26
CA CYS A 74 8.21 11.88 0.91
C CYS A 74 7.31 10.64 0.99
N MET A 75 7.77 9.59 1.64
CA MET A 75 7.04 8.33 1.77
C MET A 75 5.64 8.49 2.41
N ARG A 76 5.52 9.34 3.44
CA ARG A 76 4.24 9.58 4.12
C ARG A 76 3.27 10.39 3.25
N ASN A 77 3.77 11.37 2.49
CA ASN A 77 2.97 12.15 1.58
C ASN A 77 2.48 11.32 0.39
N ASP A 78 3.33 10.45 -0.18
CA ASP A 78 2.92 9.52 -1.23
C ASP A 78 1.83 8.55 -0.73
N ARG A 79 2.02 7.97 0.46
CA ARG A 79 1.00 7.14 1.09
C ARG A 79 -0.32 7.89 1.32
N ARG A 80 -0.24 9.16 1.73
CA ARG A 80 -1.41 10.01 1.94
C ARG A 80 -2.15 10.28 0.64
N SER A 81 -1.42 10.60 -0.44
CA SER A 81 -1.98 10.77 -1.78
C SER A 81 -2.74 9.52 -2.25
N VAL A 82 -2.11 8.35 -2.16
CA VAL A 82 -2.73 7.06 -2.51
C VAL A 82 -4.02 6.78 -1.73
N ILE A 83 -4.10 7.18 -0.47
CA ILE A 83 -5.31 6.97 0.34
C ILE A 83 -6.39 8.00 0.01
N ASN A 84 -6.03 9.27 -0.14
CA ASN A 84 -6.97 10.37 -0.33
C ASN A 84 -7.65 10.32 -1.70
N GLN A 85 -6.95 9.86 -2.75
CA GLN A 85 -7.45 9.84 -4.13
C GLN A 85 -8.80 9.12 -4.29
N TRP A 86 -9.12 8.15 -3.42
CA TRP A 86 -10.37 7.42 -3.49
C TRP A 86 -11.63 8.25 -3.24
N ASN A 87 -11.48 9.44 -2.68
CA ASN A 87 -12.58 10.36 -2.37
C ASN A 87 -12.60 11.59 -3.27
N LEU A 88 -11.71 11.65 -4.29
CA LEU A 88 -11.50 12.81 -5.15
C LEU A 88 -11.81 12.45 -6.62
N GLY A 89 -12.19 13.47 -7.39
CA GLY A 89 -12.15 13.39 -8.85
C GLY A 89 -10.69 13.39 -9.33
N MET A 90 -10.45 13.01 -10.59
CA MET A 90 -9.08 12.88 -11.13
C MET A 90 -8.30 14.19 -11.02
N ASP A 91 -8.91 15.32 -11.39
CA ASP A 91 -8.24 16.63 -11.38
C ASP A 91 -7.89 17.06 -9.95
N ASP A 92 -8.80 16.90 -9.00
CA ASP A 92 -8.57 17.18 -7.57
C ASP A 92 -7.50 16.25 -6.98
N ALA A 93 -7.47 14.98 -7.39
CA ALA A 93 -6.46 14.02 -6.96
C ALA A 93 -5.06 14.40 -7.43
N LEU A 94 -4.91 14.85 -8.68
CA LEU A 94 -3.65 15.34 -9.24
C LEU A 94 -3.20 16.66 -8.58
N GLU A 95 -4.13 17.52 -8.23
CA GLU A 95 -3.82 18.75 -7.47
C GLU A 95 -3.32 18.42 -6.06
N GLU A 96 -3.99 17.52 -5.36
CA GLU A 96 -3.56 17.07 -4.01
C GLU A 96 -2.20 16.37 -4.06
N GLU A 97 -1.95 15.48 -5.04
CA GLU A 97 -0.64 14.85 -5.25
C GLU A 97 0.45 15.90 -5.45
N THR A 98 0.21 16.88 -6.33
CA THR A 98 1.14 17.99 -6.60
C THR A 98 1.41 18.79 -5.33
N ARG A 99 0.38 19.13 -4.57
CA ARG A 99 0.50 19.88 -3.31
C ARG A 99 1.37 19.13 -2.30
N LEU A 100 1.15 17.84 -2.13
CA LEU A 100 1.93 16.97 -1.23
C LEU A 100 3.39 16.84 -1.70
N GLY A 101 3.63 16.71 -3.01
CA GLY A 101 4.97 16.69 -3.60
C GLY A 101 5.74 17.99 -3.38
N LEU A 102 5.07 19.13 -3.54
CA LEU A 102 5.67 20.46 -3.28
C LEU A 102 6.06 20.64 -1.80
N GLU A 103 5.32 20.07 -0.86
CA GLU A 103 5.71 20.05 0.57
C GLU A 103 7.06 19.35 0.76
N VAL A 104 7.26 18.19 0.10
CA VAL A 104 8.53 17.43 0.16
C VAL A 104 9.68 18.22 -0.45
N ILE A 105 9.47 18.85 -1.61
CA ILE A 105 10.51 19.67 -2.25
C ILE A 105 10.92 20.83 -1.35
N ARG A 106 9.95 21.53 -0.74
CA ARG A 106 10.20 22.67 0.16
C ARG A 106 10.87 22.28 1.48
N SER A 107 10.71 21.05 1.94
CA SER A 107 11.37 20.54 3.16
C SER A 107 12.89 20.37 3.00
N GLY A 108 13.38 20.28 1.75
CA GLY A 108 14.78 19.96 1.47
C GLY A 108 15.08 18.46 1.32
N GLU A 109 14.16 17.57 1.67
CA GLU A 109 14.36 16.11 1.58
C GLU A 109 14.75 15.65 0.17
N THR A 110 14.11 16.24 -0.86
CA THR A 110 14.44 15.98 -2.28
C THR A 110 15.87 16.39 -2.60
N GLN A 111 16.32 17.55 -2.14
CA GLN A 111 17.69 18.05 -2.39
C GLN A 111 18.74 17.20 -1.67
N GLU A 112 18.46 16.76 -0.46
CA GLU A 112 19.32 15.85 0.31
C GLU A 112 19.43 14.50 -0.40
N GLY A 113 18.30 13.94 -0.90
CA GLY A 113 18.26 12.71 -1.68
C GLY A 113 19.08 12.81 -2.96
N ALA A 114 18.90 13.88 -3.74
CA ALA A 114 19.67 14.15 -4.96
C ALA A 114 21.17 14.25 -4.65
N THR A 115 21.54 14.91 -3.56
CA THR A 115 22.95 15.04 -3.13
C THR A 115 23.55 13.68 -2.76
N ARG A 116 22.82 12.82 -2.05
CA ARG A 116 23.27 11.45 -1.75
C ARG A 116 23.46 10.63 -3.02
N PHE A 117 22.52 10.72 -3.95
CA PHE A 117 22.60 10.01 -5.23
C PHE A 117 23.81 10.43 -6.07
N THR A 118 24.10 11.72 -6.15
CA THR A 118 25.29 12.23 -6.88
C THR A 118 26.59 11.77 -6.23
N LYS A 119 26.60 11.54 -4.92
CA LYS A 119 27.72 10.98 -4.17
C LYS A 119 27.84 9.45 -4.28
N GLY A 120 26.92 8.79 -4.99
CA GLY A 120 26.97 7.36 -5.30
C GLY A 120 25.96 6.48 -4.57
N ALA A 121 25.19 7.00 -3.62
CA ALA A 121 24.14 6.23 -2.94
C ALA A 121 23.04 5.81 -3.92
N GLY A 122 22.60 4.57 -3.86
CA GLY A 122 21.53 4.04 -4.71
C GLY A 122 21.95 3.70 -6.15
N ARG A 123 23.21 3.89 -6.53
CA ARG A 123 23.68 3.48 -7.85
C ARG A 123 23.59 1.97 -8.00
N HIS A 124 23.07 1.53 -9.16
CA HIS A 124 22.85 0.11 -9.47
C HIS A 124 21.91 -0.61 -8.48
N GLY A 125 21.02 0.13 -7.78
CA GLY A 125 20.08 -0.44 -6.82
C GLY A 125 20.66 -0.78 -5.45
N ALA A 126 21.88 -0.36 -5.14
CA ALA A 126 22.48 -0.49 -3.82
C ALA A 126 22.15 0.72 -2.95
N PHE A 127 21.34 0.52 -1.91
CA PHE A 127 20.87 1.58 -0.99
C PHE A 127 21.57 1.54 0.38
N GLU A 128 22.76 0.96 0.45
CA GLU A 128 23.58 0.94 1.66
C GLU A 128 24.29 2.28 1.91
#